data_dd329d96504dcd412b1db143e037c4cf
#
_entry.id   dd329d96504dcd412b1db143e037c4cf
#
_cell.length_a   1.000
_cell.length_b   1.000
_cell.length_c   1.000
_cell.angle_alpha   90.00
_cell.angle_beta   90.00
_cell.angle_gamma   90.00
#
_symmetry.space_group_name_H-M   'P 1'
#
loop_
_entity.id
_entity.type
_entity.pdbx_description
1 polymer ?
#
loop_
_entity_poly.entity_id
_entity_poly.type
_entity_poly.pdbx_seq_one_letter_code
_entity_poly.pdbx_strand_id
1 'polypeptide(L)'
;MKISLLQIDVAWRDARENIRRAESLMASQPCADLYVLPEMWCTGFDVSPDGHTLEQSKMGYEWMLRKAEELNASIAGSLAWQTEASLRSGRFVNTLFVMGPDGSVCHYAKRHLFGYGGEDAHYLSGQQRVVMQVGDVRVLPQICYDLRFPVASRNTAENPYDLIIYVASWPASRQTAWDVLLRARAIENQCYVAGVNRFGDDLHCHYEGGTTLIDPYGNSLFSLRGSAACASAEIDLQKMRQFREKFPVLKDADVFYKG
;
A
#
# COMPACT_ATOMS: atom_id res chain seq x y z
N MET A 1 -2.93 17.19 3.74
CA MET A 1 -2.54 15.94 4.44
C MET A 1 -1.09 15.65 4.17
N LYS A 2 -0.31 15.43 5.21
CA LYS A 2 1.09 15.02 5.10
C LYS A 2 1.19 13.49 5.13
N ILE A 3 1.85 12.90 4.15
CA ILE A 3 1.99 11.45 3.99
C ILE A 3 3.46 11.08 4.13
N SER A 4 3.73 10.05 4.93
CA SER A 4 5.05 9.48 5.16
C SER A 4 5.11 8.06 4.62
N LEU A 5 6.05 7.78 3.73
CA LEU A 5 6.22 6.47 3.11
C LEU A 5 7.51 5.81 3.61
N LEU A 6 7.39 4.56 4.09
CA LEU A 6 8.48 3.82 4.69
C LEU A 6 9.01 2.74 3.74
N GLN A 7 10.24 2.92 3.26
CA GLN A 7 10.99 1.91 2.52
C GLN A 7 11.85 1.09 3.50
N ILE A 8 11.29 -0.01 3.98
CA ILE A 8 11.91 -0.85 5.01
C ILE A 8 12.75 -1.95 4.35
N ASP A 9 13.94 -2.22 4.90
CA ASP A 9 14.64 -3.48 4.69
C ASP A 9 13.98 -4.53 5.58
N VAL A 10 13.11 -5.37 4.98
CA VAL A 10 12.24 -6.28 5.73
C VAL A 10 13.01 -7.53 6.12
N ALA A 11 13.19 -7.76 7.43
CA ALA A 11 13.72 -9.01 7.98
C ALA A 11 12.68 -10.14 7.79
N TRP A 12 13.15 -11.29 7.31
CA TRP A 12 12.30 -12.45 7.04
C TRP A 12 11.72 -13.03 8.32
N ARG A 13 10.39 -13.06 8.42
CA ARG A 13 9.61 -13.65 9.53
C ARG A 13 10.04 -13.18 10.93
N ASP A 14 10.48 -11.91 11.04
CA ASP A 14 10.87 -11.27 12.31
C ASP A 14 10.13 -9.94 12.49
N ALA A 15 8.91 -10.02 13.02
CA ALA A 15 8.08 -8.85 13.25
C ALA A 15 8.70 -7.88 14.27
N ARG A 16 9.44 -8.38 15.27
CA ARG A 16 10.08 -7.51 16.29
C ARG A 16 11.14 -6.63 15.66
N GLU A 17 11.99 -7.22 14.85
CA GLU A 17 13.03 -6.47 14.13
C GLU A 17 12.39 -5.50 13.11
N ASN A 18 11.36 -5.91 12.40
CA ASN A 18 10.67 -5.06 11.44
C ASN A 18 9.95 -3.88 12.12
N ILE A 19 9.35 -4.09 13.27
CA ILE A 19 8.78 -3.03 14.12
C ILE A 19 9.87 -2.03 14.53
N ARG A 20 11.02 -2.52 15.05
CA ARG A 20 12.14 -1.67 15.45
C ARG A 20 12.68 -0.83 14.28
N ARG A 21 12.79 -1.43 13.08
CA ARG A 21 13.20 -0.73 11.84
C ARG A 21 12.19 0.34 11.44
N ALA A 22 10.90 0.02 11.49
CA ALA A 22 9.82 0.96 11.19
C ALA A 22 9.85 2.17 12.15
N GLU A 23 9.95 1.93 13.46
CA GLU A 23 10.03 2.98 14.48
C GLU A 23 11.26 3.89 14.29
N SER A 24 12.41 3.30 13.98
CA SER A 24 13.64 4.07 13.71
C SER A 24 13.48 4.99 12.48
N LEU A 25 12.85 4.50 11.42
CA LEU A 25 12.58 5.28 10.21
C LEU A 25 11.56 6.39 10.47
N MET A 26 10.48 6.10 11.21
CA MET A 26 9.45 7.08 11.56
C MET A 26 10.04 8.21 12.42
N ALA A 27 10.90 7.88 13.40
CA ALA A 27 11.55 8.87 14.26
C ALA A 27 12.50 9.82 13.52
N SER A 28 12.96 9.45 12.32
CA SER A 28 13.84 10.28 11.49
C SER A 28 13.10 11.38 10.70
N GLN A 29 11.76 11.39 10.72
CA GLN A 29 10.94 12.29 9.94
C GLN A 29 10.00 13.11 10.82
N PRO A 30 9.61 14.33 10.40
CA PRO A 30 8.54 15.09 11.05
C PRO A 30 7.21 14.31 11.04
N CYS A 31 6.37 14.53 12.06
CA CYS A 31 5.05 13.91 12.16
C CYS A 31 4.25 14.04 10.86
N ALA A 32 3.50 13.01 10.52
CA ALA A 32 2.62 12.94 9.35
C ALA A 32 1.22 12.52 9.78
N ASP A 33 0.24 12.75 8.91
CA ASP A 33 -1.17 12.37 9.13
C ASP A 33 -1.42 10.90 8.74
N LEU A 34 -0.60 10.37 7.80
CA LEU A 34 -0.67 9.00 7.32
C LEU A 34 0.73 8.44 7.12
N TYR A 35 1.00 7.29 7.71
CA TYR A 35 2.21 6.50 7.49
C TYR A 35 1.86 5.24 6.69
N VAL A 36 2.67 4.92 5.68
CA VAL A 36 2.44 3.74 4.83
C VAL A 36 3.66 2.82 4.84
N LEU A 37 3.41 1.57 5.23
CA LEU A 37 4.36 0.47 5.30
C LEU A 37 4.25 -0.42 4.04
N PRO A 38 5.28 -1.20 3.67
CA PRO A 38 5.25 -2.08 2.50
C PRO A 38 4.26 -3.25 2.61
N GLU A 39 4.23 -4.09 1.58
CA GLU A 39 3.51 -5.38 1.57
C GLU A 39 4.13 -6.36 2.56
N MET A 40 3.26 -7.01 3.36
CA MET A 40 3.67 -8.00 4.40
C MET A 40 4.87 -7.52 5.22
N TRP A 41 4.83 -6.26 5.61
CA TRP A 41 5.95 -5.50 6.16
C TRP A 41 6.58 -6.12 7.42
N CYS A 42 5.84 -6.92 8.17
CA CYS A 42 6.32 -7.53 9.41
C CYS A 42 6.82 -8.98 9.23
N THR A 43 6.55 -9.62 8.10
CA THR A 43 6.92 -11.01 7.83
C THR A 43 7.82 -11.20 6.61
N GLY A 44 7.81 -10.23 5.67
CA GLY A 44 8.27 -10.44 4.31
C GLY A 44 7.21 -11.15 3.47
N PHE A 45 7.41 -11.20 2.14
CA PHE A 45 6.46 -11.80 1.20
C PHE A 45 6.50 -13.33 1.30
N ASP A 46 5.87 -13.86 2.33
CA ASP A 46 5.79 -15.30 2.61
C ASP A 46 4.68 -15.95 1.80
N VAL A 47 5.05 -16.66 0.74
CA VAL A 47 4.10 -17.35 -0.15
C VAL A 47 3.61 -18.67 0.41
N SER A 48 4.24 -19.19 1.47
CA SER A 48 3.86 -20.44 2.16
C SER A 48 3.66 -20.18 3.67
N PRO A 49 2.68 -19.33 4.02
CA PRO A 49 2.46 -18.90 5.39
C PRO A 49 1.98 -20.07 6.28
N ASP A 50 2.33 -19.97 7.55
CA ASP A 50 1.96 -20.94 8.60
C ASP A 50 1.48 -20.25 9.89
N GLY A 51 1.35 -21.00 10.97
CA GLY A 51 0.96 -20.45 12.28
C GLY A 51 1.94 -19.41 12.81
N HIS A 52 3.23 -19.55 12.54
CA HIS A 52 4.25 -18.56 12.92
C HIS A 52 4.08 -17.26 12.14
N THR A 53 3.84 -17.34 10.82
CA THR A 53 3.53 -16.17 10.00
C THR A 53 2.32 -15.39 10.54
N LEU A 54 1.27 -16.11 10.98
CA LEU A 54 0.09 -15.49 11.58
C LEU A 54 0.40 -14.79 12.90
N GLU A 55 1.19 -15.41 13.77
CA GLU A 55 1.63 -14.80 15.04
C GLU A 55 2.42 -13.51 14.80
N GLN A 56 3.35 -13.52 13.87
CA GLN A 56 4.12 -12.33 13.47
C GLN A 56 3.18 -11.24 12.91
N SER A 57 2.21 -11.62 12.07
CA SER A 57 1.22 -10.69 11.51
C SER A 57 0.32 -10.08 12.59
N LYS A 58 -0.09 -10.84 13.60
CA LYS A 58 -0.84 -10.33 14.75
C LYS A 58 -0.03 -9.29 15.54
N MET A 59 1.26 -9.55 15.77
CA MET A 59 2.15 -8.56 16.40
C MET A 59 2.21 -7.26 15.60
N GLY A 60 2.34 -7.35 14.27
CA GLY A 60 2.30 -6.19 13.36
C GLY A 60 0.97 -5.44 13.43
N TYR A 61 -0.14 -6.15 13.45
CA TYR A 61 -1.49 -5.58 13.57
C TYR A 61 -1.66 -4.79 14.87
N GLU A 62 -1.33 -5.40 16.00
CA GLU A 62 -1.43 -4.78 17.34
C GLU A 62 -0.51 -3.55 17.44
N TRP A 63 0.69 -3.63 16.86
CA TRP A 63 1.60 -2.50 16.80
C TRP A 63 1.03 -1.36 15.96
N MET A 64 0.49 -1.63 14.76
CA MET A 64 -0.12 -0.61 13.89
C MET A 64 -1.25 0.12 14.62
N LEU A 65 -2.13 -0.62 15.31
CA LEU A 65 -3.26 -0.06 16.03
C LEU A 65 -2.79 0.88 17.16
N ARG A 66 -1.90 0.39 18.03
CA ARG A 66 -1.33 1.18 19.12
C ARG A 66 -0.53 2.39 18.63
N LYS A 67 0.24 2.23 17.56
CA LYS A 67 1.08 3.29 17.00
C LYS A 67 0.23 4.37 16.33
N ALA A 68 -0.91 4.04 15.72
CA ALA A 68 -1.85 5.01 15.18
C ALA A 68 -2.42 5.94 16.28
N GLU A 69 -2.82 5.37 17.41
CA GLU A 69 -3.28 6.11 18.58
C GLU A 69 -2.16 7.00 19.16
N GLU A 70 -0.96 6.40 19.37
CA GLU A 70 0.23 7.10 19.93
C GLU A 70 0.62 8.35 19.12
N LEU A 71 0.60 8.24 17.80
CA LEU A 71 1.01 9.32 16.88
C LEU A 71 -0.13 10.26 16.51
N ASN A 72 -1.36 9.95 16.90
CA ASN A 72 -2.57 10.62 16.43
C ASN A 72 -2.61 10.70 14.89
N ALA A 73 -2.26 9.59 14.21
CA ALA A 73 -2.11 9.51 12.77
C ALA A 73 -2.60 8.15 12.25
N SER A 74 -2.97 8.08 10.97
CA SER A 74 -3.32 6.79 10.37
C SER A 74 -2.09 5.99 9.99
N ILE A 75 -2.17 4.65 10.12
CA ILE A 75 -1.09 3.73 9.69
C ILE A 75 -1.66 2.70 8.73
N ALA A 76 -1.03 2.58 7.56
CA ALA A 76 -1.39 1.63 6.52
C ALA A 76 -0.25 0.63 6.26
N GLY A 77 -0.59 -0.63 5.98
CA GLY A 77 0.38 -1.67 5.62
C GLY A 77 -0.31 -3.01 5.42
N SER A 78 0.26 -3.94 4.65
CA SER A 78 -0.37 -5.24 4.49
C SER A 78 0.26 -6.33 5.35
N LEU A 79 -0.56 -7.31 5.69
CA LEU A 79 -0.22 -8.45 6.54
C LEU A 79 -0.77 -9.74 5.92
N ALA A 80 -0.10 -10.86 6.18
CA ALA A 80 -0.65 -12.20 5.94
C ALA A 80 -1.69 -12.50 7.00
N TRP A 81 -2.97 -12.47 6.65
CA TRP A 81 -4.08 -12.53 7.60
C TRP A 81 -4.97 -13.74 7.41
N GLN A 82 -5.71 -14.11 8.46
CA GLN A 82 -6.75 -15.11 8.37
C GLN A 82 -8.10 -14.53 8.74
N THR A 83 -9.07 -14.73 7.88
CA THR A 83 -10.50 -14.50 8.10
C THR A 83 -11.17 -15.82 8.44
N GLU A 84 -12.42 -15.79 8.91
CA GLU A 84 -13.19 -17.04 9.12
C GLU A 84 -13.28 -17.91 7.86
N ALA A 85 -13.45 -17.29 6.68
CA ALA A 85 -13.52 -18.01 5.42
C ALA A 85 -12.17 -18.64 5.03
N SER A 86 -11.05 -17.92 5.24
CA SER A 86 -9.72 -18.42 4.93
C SER A 86 -9.26 -19.53 5.91
N LEU A 87 -9.64 -19.44 7.19
CA LEU A 87 -9.42 -20.49 8.18
C LEU A 87 -10.04 -21.82 7.76
N ARG A 88 -11.30 -21.80 7.26
CA ARG A 88 -11.99 -23.03 6.81
C ARG A 88 -11.30 -23.72 5.65
N SER A 89 -10.59 -22.95 4.82
CA SER A 89 -9.85 -23.47 3.65
C SER A 89 -8.36 -23.74 3.95
N GLY A 90 -7.88 -23.47 5.17
CA GLY A 90 -6.47 -23.55 5.53
C GLY A 90 -5.58 -22.53 4.80
N ARG A 91 -6.19 -21.47 4.26
CA ARG A 91 -5.49 -20.42 3.47
C ARG A 91 -5.37 -19.13 4.25
N PHE A 92 -4.62 -18.19 3.67
CA PHE A 92 -4.44 -16.83 4.16
C PHE A 92 -5.07 -15.82 3.20
N VAL A 93 -5.06 -14.56 3.59
CA VAL A 93 -5.43 -13.41 2.77
C VAL A 93 -4.34 -12.35 2.93
N ASN A 94 -3.78 -11.85 1.83
CA ASN A 94 -2.91 -10.69 1.88
C ASN A 94 -3.78 -9.46 2.06
N THR A 95 -3.78 -8.90 3.27
CA THR A 95 -4.74 -7.87 3.68
C THR A 95 -4.02 -6.58 4.04
N LEU A 96 -4.32 -5.50 3.30
CA LEU A 96 -3.91 -4.15 3.65
C LEU A 96 -4.88 -3.59 4.68
N PHE A 97 -4.37 -3.22 5.84
CA PHE A 97 -5.10 -2.54 6.90
C PHE A 97 -4.77 -1.05 6.89
N VAL A 98 -5.74 -0.24 7.23
CA VAL A 98 -5.57 1.17 7.60
C VAL A 98 -6.17 1.35 8.98
N MET A 99 -5.32 1.67 9.95
CA MET A 99 -5.66 1.91 11.34
C MET A 99 -5.76 3.41 11.58
N GLY A 100 -6.92 3.88 12.02
CA GLY A 100 -7.11 5.28 12.42
C GLY A 100 -6.69 5.55 13.86
N PRO A 101 -6.40 6.81 14.20
CA PRO A 101 -6.00 7.21 15.55
C PRO A 101 -7.13 7.03 16.58
N ASP A 102 -8.38 6.93 16.14
CA ASP A 102 -9.57 6.68 16.93
C ASP A 102 -9.87 5.19 17.15
N GLY A 103 -8.95 4.32 16.77
CA GLY A 103 -9.12 2.86 16.80
C GLY A 103 -9.95 2.28 15.66
N SER A 104 -10.38 3.12 14.71
CA SER A 104 -11.06 2.63 13.51
C SER A 104 -10.14 1.77 12.64
N VAL A 105 -10.70 0.73 12.03
CA VAL A 105 -9.96 -0.20 11.16
C VAL A 105 -10.72 -0.38 9.86
N CYS A 106 -10.08 -0.02 8.76
CA CYS A 106 -10.50 -0.38 7.42
C CYS A 106 -9.53 -1.38 6.80
N HIS A 107 -10.00 -2.22 5.87
CA HIS A 107 -9.13 -3.19 5.24
C HIS A 107 -9.49 -3.45 3.78
N TYR A 108 -8.50 -3.92 3.01
CA TYR A 108 -8.61 -4.38 1.63
C TYR A 108 -7.88 -5.71 1.48
N ALA A 109 -8.56 -6.72 0.95
CA ALA A 109 -7.96 -8.00 0.59
C ALA A 109 -7.43 -7.93 -0.84
N LYS A 110 -6.17 -8.32 -1.06
CA LYS A 110 -5.51 -8.34 -2.37
C LYS A 110 -6.35 -9.09 -3.40
N ARG A 111 -6.68 -8.41 -4.48
CA ARG A 111 -7.54 -8.98 -5.52
C ARG A 111 -6.77 -9.86 -6.49
N HIS A 112 -5.61 -9.41 -6.94
CA HIS A 112 -4.80 -10.11 -7.93
C HIS A 112 -3.60 -10.76 -7.24
N LEU A 113 -3.71 -12.07 -7.00
CA LEU A 113 -2.64 -12.86 -6.41
C LEU A 113 -1.52 -13.09 -7.43
N PHE A 114 -0.27 -13.06 -6.95
CA PHE A 114 0.91 -13.26 -7.78
C PHE A 114 1.16 -14.77 -8.00
N GLY A 115 0.36 -15.38 -8.90
CA GLY A 115 0.43 -16.82 -9.21
C GLY A 115 1.79 -17.27 -9.75
N TYR A 116 2.51 -16.40 -10.50
CA TYR A 116 3.88 -16.71 -10.91
C TYR A 116 4.82 -16.98 -9.72
N GLY A 117 4.57 -16.36 -8.57
CA GLY A 117 5.31 -16.56 -7.31
C GLY A 117 4.67 -17.63 -6.39
N GLY A 118 3.57 -18.27 -6.80
CA GLY A 118 2.89 -19.30 -6.00
C GLY A 118 1.95 -18.76 -4.91
N GLU A 119 1.67 -17.45 -4.89
CA GLU A 119 0.78 -16.85 -3.87
C GLU A 119 -0.63 -17.47 -3.90
N ASP A 120 -1.15 -17.79 -5.07
CA ASP A 120 -2.49 -18.38 -5.28
C ASP A 120 -2.65 -19.81 -4.72
N ALA A 121 -1.56 -20.49 -4.42
CA ALA A 121 -1.62 -21.82 -3.78
C ALA A 121 -2.05 -21.71 -2.30
N HIS A 122 -1.65 -20.65 -1.60
CA HIS A 122 -1.81 -20.52 -0.15
C HIS A 122 -2.68 -19.33 0.28
N TYR A 123 -3.00 -18.40 -0.64
CA TYR A 123 -3.82 -17.24 -0.35
C TYR A 123 -5.16 -17.27 -1.10
N LEU A 124 -6.17 -16.61 -0.53
CA LEU A 124 -7.44 -16.34 -1.17
C LEU A 124 -7.44 -14.91 -1.74
N SER A 125 -7.96 -14.75 -2.96
CA SER A 125 -8.14 -13.43 -3.55
C SER A 125 -9.33 -12.69 -2.95
N GLY A 126 -9.18 -11.37 -2.73
CA GLY A 126 -10.27 -10.47 -2.45
C GLY A 126 -11.17 -10.27 -3.67
N GLN A 127 -12.44 -9.97 -3.44
CA GLN A 127 -13.43 -9.75 -4.51
C GLN A 127 -13.90 -8.31 -4.61
N GLN A 128 -13.69 -7.53 -3.56
CA GLN A 128 -14.26 -6.19 -3.45
C GLN A 128 -13.23 -5.12 -3.81
N ARG A 129 -13.70 -4.10 -4.53
CA ARG A 129 -13.02 -2.82 -4.63
C ARG A 129 -13.43 -1.96 -3.44
N VAL A 130 -12.47 -1.49 -2.68
CA VAL A 130 -12.71 -0.70 -1.46
C VAL A 130 -12.15 0.71 -1.69
N VAL A 131 -12.95 1.74 -1.41
CA VAL A 131 -12.46 3.12 -1.25
C VAL A 131 -12.76 3.51 0.19
N MET A 132 -11.73 3.87 0.94
CA MET A 132 -11.84 4.20 2.36
C MET A 132 -11.56 5.68 2.61
N GLN A 133 -12.07 6.20 3.73
CA GLN A 133 -11.83 7.57 4.15
C GLN A 133 -10.67 7.60 5.14
N VAL A 134 -9.68 8.48 4.91
CA VAL A 134 -8.54 8.71 5.80
C VAL A 134 -8.43 10.23 5.99
N GLY A 135 -8.90 10.75 7.12
CA GLY A 135 -9.10 12.17 7.27
C GLY A 135 -10.02 12.71 6.16
N ASP A 136 -9.59 13.75 5.44
CA ASP A 136 -10.34 14.34 4.32
C ASP A 136 -10.02 13.69 2.95
N VAL A 137 -9.21 12.64 2.92
CA VAL A 137 -8.73 11.99 1.70
C VAL A 137 -9.45 10.67 1.45
N ARG A 138 -9.96 10.50 0.24
CA ARG A 138 -10.53 9.24 -0.24
C ARG A 138 -9.42 8.38 -0.84
N VAL A 139 -9.18 7.24 -0.25
CA VAL A 139 -8.05 6.35 -0.55
C VAL A 139 -8.51 5.06 -1.20
N LEU A 140 -7.92 4.70 -2.34
CA LEU A 140 -8.01 3.38 -2.94
C LEU A 140 -6.77 2.56 -2.54
N PRO A 141 -6.88 1.60 -1.61
CA PRO A 141 -5.78 0.69 -1.28
C PRO A 141 -5.62 -0.38 -2.36
N GLN A 142 -4.39 -0.68 -2.69
CA GLN A 142 -3.99 -1.73 -3.64
C GLN A 142 -2.72 -2.42 -3.14
N ILE A 143 -2.49 -3.66 -3.54
CA ILE A 143 -1.33 -4.44 -3.10
C ILE A 143 -0.56 -4.96 -4.32
N CYS A 144 0.67 -4.50 -4.48
CA CYS A 144 1.73 -5.04 -5.33
C CYS A 144 1.25 -5.40 -6.75
N TYR A 145 0.91 -6.64 -7.01
CA TYR A 145 0.52 -7.15 -8.33
C TYR A 145 -0.76 -6.48 -8.88
N ASP A 146 -1.62 -5.91 -8.02
CA ASP A 146 -2.78 -5.10 -8.43
C ASP A 146 -2.38 -3.95 -9.36
N LEU A 147 -1.15 -3.42 -9.22
CA LEU A 147 -0.62 -2.37 -10.07
C LEU A 147 -0.64 -2.72 -11.57
N ARG A 148 -0.56 -4.00 -11.93
CA ARG A 148 -0.59 -4.44 -13.33
C ARG A 148 -1.97 -4.42 -13.97
N PHE A 149 -3.02 -4.21 -13.20
CA PHE A 149 -4.41 -4.31 -13.63
C PHE A 149 -5.11 -2.93 -13.59
N PRO A 150 -5.00 -2.11 -14.65
CA PRO A 150 -5.48 -0.73 -14.66
C PRO A 150 -6.97 -0.60 -14.40
N VAL A 151 -7.75 -1.59 -14.86
CA VAL A 151 -9.20 -1.59 -14.70
C VAL A 151 -9.61 -1.61 -13.23
N ALA A 152 -8.89 -2.36 -12.36
CA ALA A 152 -9.18 -2.44 -10.93
C ALA A 152 -8.96 -1.12 -10.19
N SER A 153 -8.07 -0.26 -10.70
CA SER A 153 -7.74 1.04 -10.11
C SER A 153 -8.39 2.23 -10.83
N ARG A 154 -9.27 1.99 -11.84
CA ARG A 154 -9.84 3.10 -12.60
C ARG A 154 -10.67 4.04 -11.72
N ASN A 155 -10.36 5.34 -11.76
CA ASN A 155 -11.14 6.39 -11.12
C ASN A 155 -12.37 6.73 -11.96
N THR A 156 -13.44 7.22 -11.33
CA THR A 156 -14.66 7.63 -12.01
C THR A 156 -15.08 9.02 -11.57
N ALA A 157 -15.81 9.72 -12.43
CA ALA A 157 -16.31 11.05 -12.12
C ALA A 157 -17.40 11.03 -11.04
N GLU A 158 -18.20 9.95 -10.97
CA GLU A 158 -19.34 9.82 -10.06
C GLU A 158 -18.90 9.55 -8.62
N ASN A 159 -17.81 8.81 -8.45
CA ASN A 159 -17.31 8.40 -7.14
C ASN A 159 -15.78 8.46 -7.07
N PRO A 160 -15.18 9.66 -7.25
CA PRO A 160 -13.74 9.80 -7.36
C PRO A 160 -13.05 9.52 -6.02
N TYR A 161 -11.87 8.91 -6.09
CA TYR A 161 -10.91 8.88 -4.97
C TYR A 161 -9.76 9.86 -5.25
N ASP A 162 -9.01 10.19 -4.21
CA ASP A 162 -7.99 11.24 -4.22
C ASP A 162 -6.56 10.70 -4.24
N LEU A 163 -6.36 9.52 -3.64
CA LEU A 163 -5.08 8.85 -3.46
C LEU A 163 -5.21 7.36 -3.75
N ILE A 164 -4.27 6.79 -4.51
CA ILE A 164 -4.04 5.34 -4.54
C ILE A 164 -2.82 5.03 -3.69
N ILE A 165 -2.92 4.00 -2.85
CA ILE A 165 -1.79 3.42 -2.15
C ILE A 165 -1.48 2.06 -2.78
N TYR A 166 -0.25 1.84 -3.22
CA TYR A 166 0.30 0.54 -3.59
C TYR A 166 1.38 0.15 -2.60
N VAL A 167 1.12 -0.83 -1.74
CA VAL A 167 2.14 -1.44 -0.89
C VAL A 167 2.71 -2.67 -1.58
N ALA A 168 4.04 -2.87 -1.58
CA ALA A 168 4.65 -3.89 -2.42
C ALA A 168 5.92 -4.54 -1.83
N SER A 169 6.13 -5.79 -2.29
CA SER A 169 7.40 -6.49 -2.35
C SER A 169 7.76 -6.71 -3.83
N TRP A 170 8.14 -5.62 -4.51
CA TRP A 170 8.35 -5.58 -5.95
C TRP A 170 9.84 -5.73 -6.30
N PRO A 171 10.26 -6.84 -6.93
CA PRO A 171 11.67 -7.13 -7.17
C PRO A 171 12.36 -6.14 -8.12
N ALA A 172 13.65 -5.92 -7.91
CA ALA A 172 14.51 -5.08 -8.75
C ALA A 172 14.49 -5.47 -10.23
N SER A 173 14.39 -6.76 -10.55
CA SER A 173 14.30 -7.27 -11.93
C SER A 173 13.07 -6.76 -12.71
N ARG A 174 12.08 -6.19 -12.02
CA ARG A 174 10.86 -5.62 -12.62
C ARG A 174 10.67 -4.13 -12.29
N GLN A 175 11.73 -3.44 -11.87
CA GLN A 175 11.71 -2.05 -11.42
C GLN A 175 11.11 -1.10 -12.46
N THR A 176 11.47 -1.23 -13.74
CA THR A 176 10.93 -0.39 -14.81
C THR A 176 9.40 -0.44 -14.86
N ALA A 177 8.80 -1.62 -14.68
CA ALA A 177 7.34 -1.74 -14.67
C ALA A 177 6.72 -1.03 -13.46
N TRP A 178 7.35 -1.10 -12.27
CA TRP A 178 6.93 -0.38 -11.08
C TRP A 178 6.89 1.14 -11.33
N ASP A 179 7.98 1.69 -11.81
CA ASP A 179 8.14 3.14 -12.03
C ASP A 179 7.15 3.67 -13.07
N VAL A 180 7.02 2.99 -14.20
CA VAL A 180 6.15 3.41 -15.30
C VAL A 180 4.68 3.30 -14.92
N LEU A 181 4.28 2.17 -14.31
CA LEU A 181 2.88 1.93 -13.98
C LEU A 181 2.38 2.84 -12.86
N LEU A 182 3.15 3.11 -11.81
CA LEU A 182 2.75 4.06 -10.77
C LEU A 182 2.47 5.45 -11.37
N ARG A 183 3.34 5.93 -12.25
CA ARG A 183 3.17 7.20 -12.94
C ARG A 183 1.93 7.20 -13.83
N ALA A 184 1.71 6.13 -14.59
CA ALA A 184 0.53 5.97 -15.42
C ALA A 184 -0.76 6.02 -14.57
N ARG A 185 -0.79 5.34 -13.41
CA ARG A 185 -1.95 5.38 -12.49
C ARG A 185 -2.24 6.78 -11.98
N ALA A 186 -1.23 7.60 -11.70
CA ALA A 186 -1.43 8.98 -11.28
C ALA A 186 -2.08 9.83 -12.39
N ILE A 187 -1.54 9.75 -13.60
CA ILE A 187 -1.96 10.55 -14.76
C ILE A 187 -3.38 10.16 -15.20
N GLU A 188 -3.63 8.88 -15.47
CA GLU A 188 -4.90 8.40 -16.03
C GLU A 188 -6.08 8.52 -15.07
N ASN A 189 -5.82 8.54 -13.75
CA ASN A 189 -6.83 8.65 -12.70
C ASN A 189 -6.89 10.05 -12.09
N GLN A 190 -6.03 10.98 -12.51
CA GLN A 190 -5.93 12.34 -11.99
C GLN A 190 -5.93 12.37 -10.45
N CYS A 191 -5.09 11.53 -9.83
CA CYS A 191 -5.00 11.36 -8.37
C CYS A 191 -3.54 11.31 -7.92
N TYR A 192 -3.33 11.45 -6.61
CA TYR A 192 -2.03 11.12 -6.04
C TYR A 192 -1.80 9.61 -6.03
N VAL A 193 -0.55 9.18 -6.12
CA VAL A 193 -0.16 7.77 -6.00
C VAL A 193 0.99 7.64 -5.02
N ALA A 194 0.77 6.87 -3.95
CA ALA A 194 1.78 6.44 -3.01
C ALA A 194 2.20 5.00 -3.35
N GLY A 195 3.35 4.84 -3.97
CA GLY A 195 3.96 3.53 -4.20
C GLY A 195 4.97 3.25 -3.08
N VAL A 196 4.74 2.22 -2.28
CA VAL A 196 5.60 1.86 -1.14
C VAL A 196 6.17 0.47 -1.34
N ASN A 197 7.44 0.39 -1.66
CA ASN A 197 8.14 -0.87 -1.88
C ASN A 197 9.14 -1.13 -0.75
N ARG A 198 9.36 -2.42 -0.41
CA ARG A 198 10.46 -2.79 0.48
C ARG A 198 11.82 -2.58 -0.19
N PHE A 199 12.88 -2.57 0.63
CA PHE A 199 14.29 -2.60 0.24
C PHE A 199 14.97 -3.88 0.75
N GLY A 200 16.18 -4.18 0.25
CA GLY A 200 17.04 -5.28 0.72
C GLY A 200 16.78 -6.59 -0.01
N ASP A 201 17.14 -7.68 0.63
CA ASP A 201 17.05 -9.03 0.07
C ASP A 201 16.08 -9.90 0.86
N ASP A 202 15.50 -10.88 0.21
CA ASP A 202 14.88 -12.03 0.86
C ASP A 202 15.51 -13.33 0.32
N LEU A 203 14.90 -14.47 0.60
CA LEU A 203 15.40 -15.78 0.17
C LEU A 203 15.47 -15.96 -1.35
N HIS A 204 14.72 -15.15 -2.12
CA HIS A 204 14.48 -15.35 -3.55
C HIS A 204 14.76 -14.13 -4.42
N CYS A 205 14.67 -12.93 -3.85
CA CYS A 205 14.66 -11.68 -4.60
C CYS A 205 15.51 -10.59 -3.95
N HIS A 206 16.09 -9.74 -4.81
CA HIS A 206 16.63 -8.44 -4.45
C HIS A 206 15.62 -7.34 -4.72
N TYR A 207 15.53 -6.34 -3.82
CA TYR A 207 14.63 -5.21 -3.86
C TYR A 207 15.39 -3.89 -3.76
N GLU A 208 15.28 -3.04 -4.76
CA GLU A 208 15.94 -1.73 -4.80
C GLU A 208 15.13 -0.61 -4.14
N GLY A 209 13.93 -0.93 -3.66
CA GLY A 209 12.99 0.08 -3.20
C GLY A 209 12.22 0.71 -4.35
N GLY A 210 12.36 2.02 -4.55
CA GLY A 210 11.55 2.77 -5.52
C GLY A 210 10.25 3.30 -4.90
N THR A 211 10.24 3.47 -3.57
CA THR A 211 9.14 4.13 -2.87
C THR A 211 9.03 5.58 -3.33
N THR A 212 7.81 6.00 -3.70
CA THR A 212 7.58 7.33 -4.28
C THR A 212 6.18 7.85 -3.99
N LEU A 213 6.04 9.16 -3.86
CA LEU A 213 4.76 9.87 -3.87
C LEU A 213 4.67 10.68 -5.16
N ILE A 214 3.63 10.45 -5.96
CA ILE A 214 3.45 11.02 -7.30
C ILE A 214 2.20 11.92 -7.29
N ASP A 215 2.30 13.11 -7.90
CA ASP A 215 1.19 14.03 -8.05
C ASP A 215 0.27 13.65 -9.24
N PRO A 216 -0.93 14.25 -9.37
CA PRO A 216 -1.87 13.97 -10.46
C PRO A 216 -1.36 14.28 -11.88
N TYR A 217 -0.25 15.01 -12.01
CA TYR A 217 0.42 15.27 -13.29
C TYR A 217 1.50 14.22 -13.63
N GLY A 218 1.76 13.28 -12.73
CA GLY A 218 2.78 12.26 -12.89
C GLY A 218 4.18 12.69 -12.41
N ASN A 219 4.32 13.81 -11.70
CA ASN A 219 5.60 14.23 -11.14
C ASN A 219 5.81 13.56 -9.77
N SER A 220 7.00 13.03 -9.53
CA SER A 220 7.37 12.53 -8.22
C SER A 220 7.66 13.69 -7.27
N LEU A 221 6.97 13.73 -6.12
CA LEU A 221 7.27 14.67 -5.04
C LEU A 221 8.57 14.28 -4.31
N PHE A 222 8.80 12.96 -4.20
CA PHE A 222 10.07 12.35 -3.83
C PHE A 222 10.15 10.91 -4.36
N SER A 223 11.37 10.35 -4.38
CA SER A 223 11.62 8.95 -4.71
C SER A 223 12.79 8.42 -3.87
N LEU A 224 12.63 7.24 -3.26
CA LEU A 224 13.63 6.57 -2.44
C LEU A 224 14.17 5.36 -3.18
N ARG A 225 15.51 5.18 -3.18
CA ARG A 225 16.17 4.01 -3.77
C ARG A 225 17.46 3.66 -3.05
N GLY A 226 17.85 2.40 -3.13
CA GLY A 226 19.18 1.92 -2.75
C GLY A 226 19.47 1.87 -1.24
N SER A 227 18.49 2.20 -0.39
CA SER A 227 18.62 2.08 1.05
C SER A 227 17.25 2.05 1.74
N ALA A 228 17.22 1.52 2.96
CA ALA A 228 16.07 1.72 3.84
C ALA A 228 15.98 3.22 4.20
N ALA A 229 14.80 3.81 4.03
CA ALA A 229 14.55 5.23 4.23
C ALA A 229 13.08 5.54 4.47
N CYS A 230 12.81 6.72 4.99
CA CYS A 230 11.48 7.29 5.09
C CYS A 230 11.48 8.70 4.51
N ALA A 231 10.46 9.05 3.76
CA ALA A 231 10.26 10.41 3.26
C ALA A 231 8.80 10.83 3.38
N SER A 232 8.60 12.13 3.55
CA SER A 232 7.28 12.72 3.73
C SER A 232 7.06 13.88 2.77
N ALA A 233 5.83 14.02 2.27
CA ALA A 233 5.40 15.20 1.53
C ALA A 233 3.92 15.48 1.78
N GLU A 234 3.49 16.69 1.49
CA GLU A 234 2.10 17.10 1.58
C GLU A 234 1.39 16.92 0.25
N ILE A 235 0.17 16.41 0.28
CA ILE A 235 -0.75 16.40 -0.86
C ILE A 235 -1.72 17.59 -0.74
N ASP A 236 -1.94 18.26 -1.87
CA ASP A 236 -2.84 19.41 -2.00
C ASP A 236 -4.12 18.99 -2.73
N LEU A 237 -5.16 18.67 -1.97
CA LEU A 237 -6.46 18.24 -2.51
C LEU A 237 -7.14 19.36 -3.28
N GLN A 238 -6.99 20.62 -2.85
CA GLN A 238 -7.61 21.75 -3.51
C GLN A 238 -7.05 21.94 -4.91
N LYS A 239 -5.71 21.91 -5.05
CA LYS A 239 -5.03 22.00 -6.34
C LYS A 239 -5.40 20.83 -7.28
N MET A 240 -5.50 19.61 -6.74
CA MET A 240 -5.93 18.45 -7.50
C MET A 240 -7.39 18.58 -7.98
N ARG A 241 -8.32 19.05 -7.14
CA ARG A 241 -9.72 19.27 -7.52
C ARG A 241 -9.85 20.34 -8.59
N GLN A 242 -9.14 21.45 -8.46
CA GLN A 242 -9.08 22.51 -9.50
C GLN A 242 -8.53 21.96 -10.83
N PHE A 243 -7.53 21.06 -10.78
CA PHE A 243 -7.02 20.40 -11.98
C PHE A 243 -8.09 19.53 -12.65
N ARG A 244 -8.82 18.72 -11.89
CA ARG A 244 -9.94 17.89 -12.40
C ARG A 244 -11.07 18.72 -13.00
N GLU A 245 -11.40 19.87 -12.41
CA GLU A 245 -12.41 20.80 -12.92
C GLU A 245 -11.96 21.43 -14.24
N LYS A 246 -10.71 21.86 -14.32
CA LYS A 246 -10.15 22.51 -15.52
C LYS A 246 -9.92 21.53 -16.68
N PHE A 247 -9.59 20.28 -16.37
CA PHE A 247 -9.31 19.23 -17.34
C PHE A 247 -10.03 17.93 -16.94
N PRO A 248 -11.34 17.80 -17.22
CA PRO A 248 -12.19 16.78 -16.63
C PRO A 248 -12.13 15.42 -17.35
N VAL A 249 -10.93 14.83 -17.53
CA VAL A 249 -10.69 13.55 -18.23
C VAL A 249 -11.55 12.40 -17.71
N LEU A 250 -11.86 12.40 -16.41
CA LEU A 250 -12.66 11.33 -15.83
C LEU A 250 -14.12 11.31 -16.34
N LYS A 251 -14.64 12.43 -16.86
CA LYS A 251 -15.99 12.51 -17.45
C LYS A 251 -16.04 11.88 -18.84
N ASP A 252 -14.91 11.82 -19.53
CA ASP A 252 -14.79 11.25 -20.88
C ASP A 252 -14.42 9.76 -20.83
N ALA A 253 -14.22 9.19 -19.63
CA ALA A 253 -13.81 7.82 -19.48
C ALA A 253 -14.93 6.83 -19.80
N ASP A 254 -14.57 5.70 -20.44
CA ASP A 254 -15.49 4.59 -20.64
C ASP A 254 -15.99 4.03 -19.31
N VAL A 255 -17.27 3.63 -19.27
CA VAL A 255 -17.87 2.99 -18.11
C VAL A 255 -17.56 1.49 -18.14
N PHE A 256 -16.43 1.09 -17.55
CA PHE A 256 -16.04 -0.33 -17.46
C PHE A 256 -16.71 -1.09 -16.31
N TYR A 257 -17.38 -0.41 -15.39
CA TYR A 257 -18.02 -1.00 -14.23
C TYR A 257 -19.44 -0.48 -14.03
N LYS A 258 -20.39 -1.35 -14.31
CA LYS A 258 -21.64 -1.42 -13.56
C LYS A 258 -21.46 -2.64 -12.65
N GLY A 259 -20.91 -2.45 -11.46
CA GLY A 259 -20.81 -3.50 -10.48
C GLY A 259 -21.54 -3.11 -9.24
#